data_5bb8cf0ccf5396014db2cb31a20e17ee
#
_entry.id   5bb8cf0ccf5396014db2cb31a20e17ee
#
_cell.length_a   1.000
_cell.length_b   1.000
_cell.length_c   1.000
_cell.angle_alpha   90.00
_cell.angle_beta   90.00
_cell.angle_gamma   90.00
#
_symmetry.space_group_name_H-M   'P 1'
#
loop_
_entity.id
_entity.type
_entity.pdbx_description
1 polymer ?
#
loop_
_entity_poly.entity_id
_entity_poly.type
_entity_poly.pdbx_seq_one_letter_code
_entity_poly.pdbx_strand_id
1 'polypeptide(L)'
;MERSDQTYLELIRNYCTRSEEKVEIPEAEWEKLQHYAGKHFTAAAFTPYLKADTHESNMVLKKQLKMLLYNYYQIEHFTRMIVSLLDRNGISCYLLKGISLAAYYPEAEYRKLGDVDLYINEEKALERAKEVIVAEGFVEEKEISDHHLTYHYTFAQTGRKYLLELHYHVVGMYQYEPANQVINEVFSSGNLRGECQVIEGYEYQVLPPTEYVFYMLHHML
;
A
#
# COMPACT_ATOMS: atom_id res chain seq x y z
N MET A 1 -7.96 -5.53 28.73
CA MET A 1 -6.94 -4.87 27.92
C MET A 1 -5.82 -4.47 28.87
N GLU A 2 -4.60 -4.90 28.62
CA GLU A 2 -3.46 -4.54 29.45
C GLU A 2 -3.12 -3.05 29.31
N ARG A 3 -2.41 -2.49 30.30
CA ARG A 3 -2.00 -1.07 30.26
C ARG A 3 -1.17 -0.75 29.01
N SER A 4 -0.23 -1.61 28.67
CA SER A 4 0.59 -1.47 27.45
C SER A 4 -0.21 -1.45 26.15
N ASP A 5 -1.33 -2.18 26.07
CA ASP A 5 -2.20 -2.14 24.89
C ASP A 5 -2.89 -0.76 24.79
N GLN A 6 -3.32 -0.21 25.92
CA GLN A 6 -3.95 1.13 25.97
C GLN A 6 -2.95 2.21 25.57
N THR A 7 -1.76 2.18 26.14
CA THR A 7 -0.66 3.11 25.80
C THR A 7 -0.32 3.04 24.31
N TYR A 8 -0.24 1.82 23.76
CA TYR A 8 0.03 1.63 22.33
C TYR A 8 -1.05 2.24 21.45
N LEU A 9 -2.33 1.95 21.73
CA LEU A 9 -3.46 2.52 20.96
C LEU A 9 -3.53 4.03 21.05
N GLU A 10 -3.18 4.60 22.20
CA GLU A 10 -3.11 6.04 22.39
C GLU A 10 -1.99 6.70 21.56
N LEU A 11 -0.82 6.07 21.51
CA LEU A 11 0.28 6.49 20.63
C LEU A 11 -0.13 6.49 19.16
N ILE A 12 -0.78 5.41 18.71
CA ILE A 12 -1.27 5.31 17.33
C ILE A 12 -2.34 6.37 17.05
N ARG A 13 -3.31 6.55 17.96
CA ARG A 13 -4.35 7.59 17.81
C ARG A 13 -3.71 8.96 17.66
N ASN A 14 -2.79 9.32 18.57
CA ASN A 14 -2.14 10.63 18.54
C ASN A 14 -1.34 10.85 17.26
N TYR A 15 -0.64 9.81 16.80
CA TYR A 15 0.05 9.83 15.50
C TYR A 15 -0.93 10.10 14.34
N CYS A 16 -2.00 9.30 14.23
CA CYS A 16 -2.95 9.42 13.13
C CYS A 16 -3.72 10.75 13.14
N THR A 17 -3.99 11.31 14.33
CA THR A 17 -4.70 12.59 14.48
C THR A 17 -3.76 13.80 14.51
N ARG A 18 -2.44 13.58 14.42
CA ARG A 18 -1.41 14.63 14.57
C ARG A 18 -1.57 15.41 15.88
N SER A 19 -1.95 14.71 16.96
CA SER A 19 -2.09 15.30 18.29
C SER A 19 -0.73 15.66 18.88
N GLU A 20 -0.62 16.83 19.49
CA GLU A 20 0.57 17.26 20.25
C GLU A 20 0.58 16.71 21.68
N GLU A 21 -0.49 16.02 22.11
CA GLU A 21 -0.57 15.42 23.45
C GLU A 21 0.49 14.33 23.61
N LYS A 22 1.32 14.45 24.64
CA LYS A 22 2.33 13.46 24.96
C LYS A 22 1.75 12.35 25.82
N VAL A 23 1.92 11.12 25.38
CA VAL A 23 1.60 9.93 26.15
C VAL A 23 2.77 9.64 27.11
N GLU A 24 2.48 9.42 28.37
CA GLU A 24 3.49 8.98 29.34
C GLU A 24 3.78 7.48 29.11
N ILE A 25 5.01 7.17 28.72
CA ILE A 25 5.46 5.80 28.48
C ILE A 25 6.30 5.34 29.69
N PRO A 26 5.77 4.39 30.51
CA PRO A 26 6.54 3.78 31.57
C PRO A 26 7.75 3.01 31.02
N GLU A 27 8.90 3.16 31.65
CA GLU A 27 10.14 2.51 31.20
C GLU A 27 9.99 0.97 31.11
N ALA A 28 9.26 0.38 32.06
CA ALA A 28 8.96 -1.04 32.08
C ALA A 28 8.12 -1.54 30.88
N GLU A 29 7.39 -0.66 30.21
CA GLU A 29 6.56 -1.02 29.06
C GLU A 29 7.26 -0.78 27.71
N TRP A 30 8.39 -0.07 27.71
CA TRP A 30 9.06 0.41 26.50
C TRP A 30 9.44 -0.73 25.53
N GLU A 31 9.98 -1.82 26.05
CA GLU A 31 10.37 -2.99 25.23
C GLU A 31 9.16 -3.64 24.56
N LYS A 32 8.06 -3.79 25.29
CA LYS A 32 6.81 -4.37 24.76
C LYS A 32 6.20 -3.48 23.70
N LEU A 33 6.21 -2.16 23.90
CA LEU A 33 5.71 -1.18 22.93
C LEU A 33 6.56 -1.17 21.64
N GLN A 34 7.90 -1.30 21.76
CA GLN A 34 8.77 -1.46 20.59
C GLN A 34 8.48 -2.75 19.82
N HIS A 35 8.20 -3.85 20.53
CA HIS A 35 7.78 -5.09 19.89
C HIS A 35 6.50 -4.89 19.08
N TYR A 36 5.50 -4.20 19.64
CA TYR A 36 4.26 -3.85 18.92
C TYR A 36 4.57 -2.97 17.69
N ALA A 37 5.38 -1.93 17.86
CA ALA A 37 5.80 -1.07 16.75
C ALA A 37 6.44 -1.87 15.61
N GLY A 38 7.29 -2.84 15.94
CA GLY A 38 7.92 -3.73 14.96
C GLY A 38 6.93 -4.65 14.27
N LYS A 39 6.05 -5.28 15.04
CA LYS A 39 5.04 -6.23 14.54
C LYS A 39 4.04 -5.56 13.60
N HIS A 40 3.64 -4.33 13.90
CA HIS A 40 2.60 -3.61 13.17
C HIS A 40 3.14 -2.51 12.24
N PHE A 41 4.47 -2.40 12.12
CA PHE A 41 5.14 -1.38 11.29
C PHE A 41 4.75 0.08 11.63
N THR A 42 4.57 0.36 12.92
CA THR A 42 4.10 1.66 13.42
C THR A 42 5.18 2.45 14.16
N ALA A 43 6.44 2.22 13.85
CA ALA A 43 7.57 2.91 14.49
C ALA A 43 7.49 4.44 14.38
N ALA A 44 6.81 4.99 13.38
CA ALA A 44 6.60 6.41 13.19
C ALA A 44 5.86 7.06 14.38
N ALA A 45 4.87 6.38 14.98
CA ALA A 45 4.14 6.87 16.14
C ALA A 45 5.03 7.11 17.39
N PHE A 46 6.25 6.53 17.39
CA PHE A 46 7.20 6.66 18.50
C PHE A 46 8.23 7.77 18.27
N THR A 47 8.25 8.39 17.11
CA THR A 47 9.26 9.42 16.75
C THR A 47 9.36 10.54 17.80
N PRO A 48 8.23 11.10 18.34
CA PRO A 48 8.28 12.15 19.35
C PRO A 48 8.88 11.73 20.70
N TYR A 49 9.00 10.42 20.93
CA TYR A 49 9.45 9.83 22.20
C TYR A 49 10.88 9.30 22.13
N LEU A 50 11.53 9.39 20.97
CA LEU A 50 12.93 8.98 20.86
C LEU A 50 13.79 9.90 21.71
N LYS A 51 14.40 9.33 22.75
CA LYS A 51 15.37 10.05 23.63
C LYS A 51 16.65 10.35 22.85
N ALA A 52 17.40 11.34 23.30
CA ALA A 52 18.69 11.69 22.69
C ALA A 52 19.64 10.49 22.54
N ASP A 53 20.44 10.50 21.54
CA ASP A 53 21.20 9.51 20.77
C ASP A 53 21.84 8.26 21.43
N THR A 54 21.78 8.02 22.72
CA THR A 54 22.61 7.02 23.40
C THR A 54 21.89 5.75 23.87
N HIS A 55 20.57 5.64 23.76
CA HIS A 55 19.84 4.46 24.24
C HIS A 55 19.73 3.38 23.16
N GLU A 56 20.15 2.15 23.50
CA GLU A 56 20.04 0.95 22.65
C GLU A 56 18.60 0.70 22.18
N SER A 57 17.62 1.02 23.03
CA SER A 57 16.20 0.99 22.71
C SER A 57 15.79 1.90 21.52
N ASN A 58 16.45 3.05 21.35
CA ASN A 58 16.20 3.94 20.21
C ASN A 58 16.72 3.36 18.90
N MET A 59 17.74 2.51 18.93
CA MET A 59 18.34 1.91 17.74
C MET A 59 17.36 0.99 17.02
N VAL A 60 16.53 0.26 17.74
CA VAL A 60 15.53 -0.64 17.15
C VAL A 60 14.49 0.15 16.36
N LEU A 61 13.91 1.19 16.95
CA LEU A 61 12.93 2.05 16.28
C LEU A 61 13.55 2.82 15.11
N LYS A 62 14.74 3.40 15.27
CA LYS A 62 15.47 4.07 14.18
C LYS A 62 15.74 3.11 13.01
N LYS A 63 16.10 1.85 13.29
CA LYS A 63 16.29 0.83 12.26
C LYS A 63 14.97 0.53 11.53
N GLN A 64 13.87 0.41 12.28
CA GLN A 64 12.54 0.18 11.68
C GLN A 64 12.10 1.36 10.79
N LEU A 65 12.25 2.60 11.27
CA LEU A 65 11.96 3.80 10.49
C LEU A 65 12.78 3.84 9.18
N LYS A 66 14.08 3.54 9.26
CA LYS A 66 14.95 3.47 8.09
C LYS A 66 14.52 2.40 7.09
N MET A 67 14.04 1.25 7.59
CA MET A 67 13.51 0.19 6.75
C MET A 67 12.20 0.59 6.06
N LEU A 68 11.29 1.28 6.77
CA LEU A 68 10.04 1.77 6.21
C LEU A 68 10.30 2.80 5.11
N LEU A 69 11.13 3.80 5.39
CA LEU A 69 11.55 4.81 4.43
C LEU A 69 12.14 4.19 3.16
N TYR A 70 13.07 3.25 3.32
CA TYR A 70 13.69 2.55 2.20
C TYR A 70 12.68 1.72 1.41
N ASN A 71 11.76 1.02 2.10
CA ASN A 71 10.70 0.26 1.47
C ASN A 71 9.76 1.16 0.65
N TYR A 72 9.37 2.33 1.21
CA TYR A 72 8.51 3.28 0.53
C TYR A 72 9.08 3.71 -0.82
N TYR A 73 10.29 4.26 -0.83
CA TYR A 73 10.90 4.76 -2.07
C TYR A 73 11.19 3.66 -3.09
N GLN A 74 11.44 2.43 -2.64
CA GLN A 74 11.60 1.31 -3.56
C GLN A 74 10.29 0.92 -4.25
N ILE A 75 9.21 0.82 -3.48
CA ILE A 75 7.88 0.48 -4.04
C ILE A 75 7.34 1.65 -4.87
N GLU A 76 7.55 2.91 -4.44
CA GLU A 76 7.19 4.09 -5.23
C GLU A 76 7.89 4.07 -6.61
N HIS A 77 9.21 3.86 -6.61
CA HIS A 77 9.97 3.76 -7.86
C HIS A 77 9.47 2.62 -8.76
N PHE A 78 9.19 1.46 -8.18
CA PHE A 78 8.66 0.31 -8.91
C PHE A 78 7.26 0.59 -9.46
N THR A 79 6.37 1.21 -8.68
CA THR A 79 5.02 1.62 -9.11
C THR A 79 5.11 2.59 -10.30
N ARG A 80 5.95 3.62 -10.19
CA ARG A 80 6.16 4.61 -11.25
C ARG A 80 6.70 3.98 -12.52
N MET A 81 7.63 3.04 -12.41
CA MET A 81 8.18 2.30 -13.55
C MET A 81 7.07 1.56 -14.31
N ILE A 82 6.20 0.84 -13.59
CA ILE A 82 5.11 0.06 -14.21
C ILE A 82 4.04 0.99 -14.83
N VAL A 83 3.57 1.99 -14.08
CA VAL A 83 2.55 2.92 -14.58
C VAL A 83 3.07 3.65 -15.81
N SER A 84 4.31 4.14 -15.79
CA SER A 84 4.93 4.77 -16.97
C SER A 84 5.09 3.80 -18.16
N LEU A 85 5.33 2.52 -17.90
CA LEU A 85 5.38 1.49 -18.95
C LEU A 85 4.01 1.34 -19.62
N LEU A 86 2.95 1.22 -18.83
CA LEU A 86 1.58 1.09 -19.33
C LEU A 86 1.13 2.35 -20.07
N ASP A 87 1.36 3.55 -19.52
CA ASP A 87 1.02 4.83 -20.14
C ASP A 87 1.67 5.02 -21.52
N ARG A 88 2.96 4.69 -21.64
CA ARG A 88 3.69 4.76 -22.94
C ARG A 88 3.11 3.82 -23.99
N ASN A 89 2.40 2.78 -23.56
CA ASN A 89 1.71 1.84 -24.44
C ASN A 89 0.21 2.19 -24.62
N GLY A 90 -0.23 3.35 -24.10
CA GLY A 90 -1.62 3.82 -24.20
C GLY A 90 -2.61 2.95 -23.40
N ILE A 91 -2.15 2.39 -22.27
CA ILE A 91 -2.94 1.55 -21.38
C ILE A 91 -3.18 2.34 -20.09
N SER A 92 -4.44 2.70 -19.84
CA SER A 92 -4.85 3.35 -18.60
C SER A 92 -5.06 2.31 -17.50
N CYS A 93 -4.59 2.62 -16.28
CA CYS A 93 -4.79 1.80 -15.10
C CYS A 93 -5.09 2.66 -13.88
N TYR A 94 -5.73 2.08 -12.88
CA TYR A 94 -6.01 2.72 -11.59
C TYR A 94 -5.12 2.09 -10.51
N LEU A 95 -4.45 2.93 -9.75
CA LEU A 95 -3.69 2.50 -8.57
C LEU A 95 -4.67 2.27 -7.40
N LEU A 96 -4.83 1.02 -6.96
CA LEU A 96 -5.85 0.66 -5.97
C LEU A 96 -5.43 0.97 -4.53
N LYS A 97 -4.24 0.62 -4.16
CA LYS A 97 -3.68 0.79 -2.79
C LYS A 97 -2.18 1.11 -2.87
N GLY A 98 -1.39 0.71 -1.89
CA GLY A 98 0.05 0.97 -1.90
C GLY A 98 0.35 2.43 -1.61
N ILE A 99 1.05 3.11 -2.52
CA ILE A 99 1.45 4.51 -2.36
C ILE A 99 0.26 5.48 -2.38
N SER A 100 -0.86 5.16 -3.06
CA SER A 100 -2.05 6.02 -3.04
C SER A 100 -2.67 6.10 -1.65
N LEU A 101 -2.72 4.97 -0.92
CA LEU A 101 -3.16 4.95 0.47
C LEU A 101 -2.14 5.59 1.41
N ALA A 102 -0.85 5.50 1.12
CA ALA A 102 0.20 6.12 1.92
C ALA A 102 0.04 7.64 2.00
N ALA A 103 -0.48 8.28 0.96
CA ALA A 103 -0.72 9.72 0.92
C ALA A 103 -1.71 10.21 2.02
N TYR A 104 -2.50 9.33 2.62
CA TYR A 104 -3.40 9.65 3.74
C TYR A 104 -2.75 9.46 5.12
N TYR A 105 -1.53 8.93 5.20
CA TYR A 105 -0.77 8.82 6.44
C TYR A 105 -0.18 10.18 6.84
N PRO A 106 0.10 10.43 8.13
CA PRO A 106 0.79 11.64 8.56
C PRO A 106 2.11 11.87 7.84
N GLU A 107 2.91 10.81 7.70
CA GLU A 107 4.11 10.72 6.85
C GLU A 107 3.98 9.49 5.97
N ALA A 108 3.77 9.71 4.67
CA ALA A 108 3.52 8.65 3.68
C ALA A 108 4.63 7.59 3.65
N GLU A 109 5.88 8.04 3.84
CA GLU A 109 7.09 7.22 3.76
C GLU A 109 7.19 6.17 4.87
N TYR A 110 6.43 6.33 5.94
CA TYR A 110 6.43 5.38 7.05
C TYR A 110 5.30 4.34 6.97
N ARG A 111 4.48 4.40 5.93
CA ARG A 111 3.57 3.28 5.65
C ARG A 111 4.35 2.10 5.09
N LYS A 112 4.21 0.92 5.69
CA LYS A 112 4.76 -0.33 5.11
C LYS A 112 4.03 -0.64 3.81
N LEU A 113 4.80 -0.77 2.73
CA LEU A 113 4.31 -1.16 1.41
C LEU A 113 4.74 -2.59 1.08
N GLY A 114 3.94 -3.29 0.28
CA GLY A 114 4.18 -4.65 -0.19
C GLY A 114 4.20 -4.71 -1.71
N ASP A 115 3.15 -5.23 -2.26
CA ASP A 115 2.83 -5.35 -3.66
C ASP A 115 2.36 -4.03 -4.29
N VAL A 116 2.31 -4.00 -5.61
CA VAL A 116 1.69 -2.92 -6.40
C VAL A 116 0.42 -3.48 -7.01
N ASP A 117 -0.71 -2.82 -6.71
CA ASP A 117 -2.03 -3.22 -7.19
C ASP A 117 -2.52 -2.23 -8.24
N LEU A 118 -2.67 -2.71 -9.47
CA LEU A 118 -3.20 -1.93 -10.59
C LEU A 118 -4.47 -2.56 -11.11
N TYR A 119 -5.49 -1.75 -11.31
CA TYR A 119 -6.76 -2.17 -11.90
C TYR A 119 -6.89 -1.67 -13.33
N ILE A 120 -7.26 -2.57 -14.24
CA ILE A 120 -7.55 -2.26 -15.64
C ILE A 120 -8.99 -2.71 -15.93
N ASN A 121 -9.86 -1.75 -16.15
CA ASN A 121 -11.31 -1.97 -16.31
C ASN A 121 -11.77 -2.26 -17.75
N GLU A 122 -10.84 -2.42 -18.69
CA GLU A 122 -11.11 -2.76 -20.10
C GLU A 122 -10.38 -4.05 -20.47
N GLU A 123 -11.12 -5.07 -20.91
CA GLU A 123 -10.58 -6.38 -21.26
C GLU A 123 -9.47 -6.32 -22.32
N LYS A 124 -9.67 -5.53 -23.38
CA LYS A 124 -8.65 -5.37 -24.45
C LYS A 124 -7.39 -4.67 -23.94
N ALA A 125 -7.53 -3.72 -23.02
CA ALA A 125 -6.40 -3.05 -22.39
C ALA A 125 -5.66 -3.99 -21.46
N LEU A 126 -6.38 -4.84 -20.73
CA LEU A 126 -5.81 -5.89 -19.87
C LEU A 126 -4.95 -6.88 -20.67
N GLU A 127 -5.46 -7.41 -21.80
CA GLU A 127 -4.70 -8.35 -22.62
C GLU A 127 -3.41 -7.70 -23.17
N ARG A 128 -3.49 -6.44 -23.63
CA ARG A 128 -2.30 -5.69 -24.05
C ARG A 128 -1.33 -5.44 -22.90
N ALA A 129 -1.83 -5.17 -21.69
CA ALA A 129 -1.00 -4.97 -20.51
C ALA A 129 -0.18 -6.23 -20.18
N LYS A 130 -0.80 -7.42 -20.25
CA LYS A 130 -0.11 -8.70 -20.07
C LYS A 130 1.07 -8.85 -21.03
N GLU A 131 0.84 -8.60 -22.32
CA GLU A 131 1.89 -8.67 -23.34
C GLU A 131 3.05 -7.71 -23.06
N VAL A 132 2.72 -6.44 -22.74
CA VAL A 132 3.69 -5.39 -22.44
C VAL A 132 4.52 -5.72 -21.20
N ILE A 133 3.86 -6.18 -20.14
CA ILE A 133 4.50 -6.53 -18.86
C ILE A 133 5.46 -7.71 -19.05
N VAL A 134 5.03 -8.76 -19.74
CA VAL A 134 5.88 -9.93 -20.02
C VAL A 134 7.07 -9.55 -20.93
N ALA A 135 6.85 -8.71 -21.94
CA ALA A 135 7.92 -8.24 -22.82
C ALA A 135 8.99 -7.41 -22.06
N GLU A 136 8.61 -6.70 -20.99
CA GLU A 136 9.54 -5.95 -20.13
C GLU A 136 10.34 -6.86 -19.16
N GLY A 137 10.00 -8.15 -19.09
CA GLY A 137 10.72 -9.14 -18.28
C GLY A 137 10.02 -9.49 -16.96
N PHE A 138 8.75 -9.15 -16.81
CA PHE A 138 7.94 -9.67 -15.71
C PHE A 138 7.61 -11.15 -15.95
N VAL A 139 7.57 -11.91 -14.87
CA VAL A 139 7.25 -13.34 -14.89
C VAL A 139 5.93 -13.54 -14.15
N GLU A 140 4.97 -14.16 -14.84
CA GLU A 140 3.67 -14.50 -14.27
C GLU A 140 3.81 -15.60 -13.22
N GLU A 141 3.18 -15.42 -12.06
CA GLU A 141 3.05 -16.45 -11.03
C GLU A 141 1.89 -17.40 -11.39
N LYS A 142 2.04 -18.65 -10.99
CA LYS A 142 1.01 -19.68 -11.26
C LYS A 142 -0.13 -19.69 -10.24
N GLU A 143 -0.19 -18.72 -9.39
CA GLU A 143 -1.27 -18.58 -8.41
C GLU A 143 -2.56 -18.22 -9.12
N ILE A 144 -3.64 -18.97 -8.80
CA ILE A 144 -4.94 -18.73 -9.40
C ILE A 144 -5.73 -17.82 -8.46
N SER A 145 -5.97 -16.60 -8.89
CA SER A 145 -6.89 -15.66 -8.26
C SER A 145 -8.12 -15.46 -9.16
N ASP A 146 -9.26 -15.16 -8.55
CA ASP A 146 -10.53 -14.89 -9.25
C ASP A 146 -10.70 -13.39 -9.58
N HIS A 147 -9.75 -12.54 -9.26
CA HIS A 147 -9.83 -11.09 -9.45
C HIS A 147 -8.55 -10.41 -9.94
N HIS A 148 -7.38 -11.07 -9.85
CA HIS A 148 -6.11 -10.52 -10.34
C HIS A 148 -5.18 -11.58 -10.93
N LEU A 149 -4.19 -11.12 -11.67
CA LEU A 149 -3.02 -11.87 -12.10
C LEU A 149 -1.81 -11.36 -11.33
N THR A 150 -0.98 -12.27 -10.84
CA THR A 150 0.23 -11.92 -10.09
C THR A 150 1.45 -12.06 -10.97
N TYR A 151 2.26 -11.01 -11.02
CA TYR A 151 3.54 -10.98 -11.70
C TYR A 151 4.65 -10.63 -10.72
N HIS A 152 5.85 -11.11 -10.98
CA HIS A 152 7.02 -10.59 -10.31
C HIS A 152 8.04 -10.02 -11.29
N TYR A 153 8.78 -9.03 -10.81
CA TYR A 153 9.91 -8.44 -11.49
C TYR A 153 11.15 -8.49 -10.59
N THR A 154 12.30 -8.90 -11.14
CA THR A 154 13.54 -8.96 -10.38
C THR A 154 14.53 -7.93 -10.93
N PHE A 155 14.89 -6.94 -10.12
CA PHE A 155 15.91 -5.96 -10.49
C PHE A 155 17.30 -6.62 -10.55
N ALA A 156 17.91 -6.62 -11.72
CA ALA A 156 19.20 -7.28 -11.96
C ALA A 156 20.32 -6.74 -11.05
N GLN A 157 20.29 -5.44 -10.72
CA GLN A 157 21.32 -4.78 -9.91
C GLN A 157 21.28 -5.19 -8.44
N THR A 158 20.12 -5.53 -7.91
CA THR A 158 19.92 -5.82 -6.48
C THR A 158 19.50 -7.25 -6.20
N GLY A 159 19.05 -8.00 -7.20
CA GLY A 159 18.43 -9.31 -7.07
C GLY A 159 17.08 -9.28 -6.31
N ARG A 160 16.52 -8.09 -6.04
CA ARG A 160 15.25 -7.97 -5.35
C ARG A 160 14.08 -8.28 -6.26
N LYS A 161 13.15 -9.05 -5.72
CA LYS A 161 11.88 -9.42 -6.33
C LYS A 161 10.78 -8.49 -5.81
N TYR A 162 9.98 -7.94 -6.72
CA TYR A 162 8.81 -7.12 -6.43
C TYR A 162 7.58 -7.75 -7.08
N LEU A 163 6.43 -7.61 -6.44
CA LEU A 163 5.17 -8.17 -6.90
C LEU A 163 4.29 -7.06 -7.49
N LEU A 164 3.64 -7.41 -8.59
CA LEU A 164 2.58 -6.66 -9.25
C LEU A 164 1.34 -7.53 -9.29
N GLU A 165 0.23 -7.04 -8.76
CA GLU A 165 -1.10 -7.60 -8.96
C GLU A 165 -1.85 -6.78 -10.00
N LEU A 166 -2.17 -7.41 -11.12
CA LEU A 166 -2.92 -6.81 -12.20
C LEU A 166 -4.37 -7.25 -12.09
N HIS A 167 -5.19 -6.39 -11.51
CA HIS A 167 -6.59 -6.65 -11.22
C HIS A 167 -7.47 -6.49 -12.47
N TYR A 168 -8.35 -7.46 -12.72
CA TYR A 168 -9.44 -7.41 -13.69
C TYR A 168 -10.82 -7.34 -13.01
N HIS A 169 -10.90 -7.67 -11.73
CA HIS A 169 -11.94 -7.29 -10.79
C HIS A 169 -11.30 -6.58 -9.60
N VAL A 170 -11.99 -5.61 -9.05
CA VAL A 170 -11.44 -4.79 -7.96
C VAL A 170 -11.28 -5.61 -6.68
N VAL A 171 -12.18 -6.56 -6.45
CA VAL A 171 -12.18 -7.48 -5.29
C VAL A 171 -12.52 -8.90 -5.73
N GLY A 172 -12.23 -9.87 -4.86
CA GLY A 172 -12.59 -11.28 -5.08
C GLY A 172 -14.10 -11.50 -5.25
N MET A 173 -14.44 -12.58 -5.93
CA MET A 173 -15.83 -12.89 -6.25
C MET A 173 -16.58 -13.44 -5.03
N TYR A 174 -17.75 -12.88 -4.77
CA TYR A 174 -18.66 -13.37 -3.73
C TYR A 174 -19.49 -14.56 -4.22
N GLN A 175 -19.89 -15.43 -3.31
CA GLN A 175 -20.85 -16.51 -3.62
C GLN A 175 -22.23 -15.99 -4.03
N TYR A 176 -22.59 -14.76 -3.65
CA TYR A 176 -23.83 -14.10 -3.98
C TYR A 176 -23.68 -13.27 -5.26
N GLU A 177 -24.05 -13.86 -6.39
CA GLU A 177 -23.88 -13.27 -7.71
C GLU A 177 -24.45 -11.84 -7.90
N PRO A 178 -25.60 -11.47 -7.33
CA PRO A 178 -26.07 -10.08 -7.43
C PRO A 178 -25.11 -9.04 -6.83
N ALA A 179 -24.32 -9.42 -5.79
CA ALA A 179 -23.30 -8.51 -5.26
C ALA A 179 -22.18 -8.29 -6.28
N ASN A 180 -21.72 -9.36 -6.95
CA ASN A 180 -20.71 -9.26 -8.00
C ASN A 180 -21.15 -8.34 -9.13
N GLN A 181 -22.43 -8.47 -9.55
CA GLN A 181 -22.98 -7.62 -10.61
C GLN A 181 -22.96 -6.14 -10.23
N VAL A 182 -23.38 -5.79 -9.01
CA VAL A 182 -23.35 -4.40 -8.52
C VAL A 182 -21.91 -3.88 -8.43
N ILE A 183 -20.99 -4.68 -7.90
CA ILE A 183 -19.58 -4.29 -7.79
C ILE A 183 -18.99 -4.06 -9.18
N ASN A 184 -19.18 -5.00 -10.11
CA ASN A 184 -18.65 -4.89 -11.46
C ASN A 184 -19.27 -3.70 -12.21
N GLU A 185 -20.53 -3.37 -11.98
CA GLU A 185 -21.17 -2.19 -12.57
C GLU A 185 -20.55 -0.88 -12.06
N VAL A 186 -20.33 -0.76 -10.75
CA VAL A 186 -19.69 0.42 -10.13
C VAL A 186 -18.29 0.67 -10.71
N PHE A 187 -17.50 -0.38 -10.87
CA PHE A 187 -16.12 -0.29 -11.34
C PHE A 187 -15.94 -0.45 -12.86
N SER A 188 -17.03 -0.56 -13.62
CA SER A 188 -16.95 -0.68 -15.07
C SER A 188 -16.37 0.57 -15.74
N SER A 189 -15.82 0.42 -16.93
CA SER A 189 -15.28 1.53 -17.74
C SER A 189 -16.33 2.60 -18.11
N GLY A 190 -17.61 2.23 -18.08
CA GLY A 190 -18.73 3.16 -18.32
C GLY A 190 -19.03 4.08 -17.12
N ASN A 191 -18.83 3.59 -15.90
CA ASN A 191 -19.23 4.26 -14.66
C ASN A 191 -18.06 4.85 -13.88
N LEU A 192 -16.94 4.14 -13.80
CA LEU A 192 -15.76 4.59 -13.05
C LEU A 192 -15.13 5.82 -13.71
N ARG A 193 -14.99 6.88 -12.94
CA ARG A 193 -14.29 8.12 -13.32
C ARG A 193 -13.13 8.32 -12.34
N GLY A 194 -11.94 7.91 -12.75
CA GLY A 194 -10.74 8.06 -11.91
C GLY A 194 -10.44 9.50 -11.56
N GLU A 195 -9.73 9.67 -10.45
CA GLU A 195 -9.17 10.94 -10.04
C GLU A 195 -7.66 10.94 -10.22
N CYS A 196 -7.08 12.11 -10.48
CA CYS A 196 -5.65 12.27 -10.53
C CYS A 196 -5.10 12.58 -9.13
N GLN A 197 -4.18 11.76 -8.66
CA GLN A 197 -3.44 12.00 -7.40
C GLN A 197 -1.96 12.20 -7.72
N VAL A 198 -1.38 13.33 -7.24
CA VAL A 198 0.05 13.59 -7.40
C VAL A 198 0.81 13.03 -6.19
N ILE A 199 1.71 12.10 -6.42
CA ILE A 199 2.56 11.47 -5.40
C ILE A 199 4.01 11.58 -5.87
N GLU A 200 4.88 12.14 -5.04
CA GLU A 200 6.30 12.36 -5.37
C GLU A 200 6.51 13.03 -6.74
N GLY A 201 5.59 13.97 -7.09
CA GLY A 201 5.66 14.72 -8.34
C GLY A 201 5.24 13.95 -9.59
N TYR A 202 4.70 12.74 -9.45
CA TYR A 202 4.14 11.94 -10.55
C TYR A 202 2.62 11.82 -10.40
N GLU A 203 1.89 11.86 -11.53
CA GLU A 203 0.43 11.78 -11.57
C GLU A 203 -0.01 10.32 -11.72
N TYR A 204 -0.88 9.87 -10.82
CA TYR A 204 -1.50 8.55 -10.84
C TYR A 204 -3.00 8.67 -10.97
N GLN A 205 -3.62 7.79 -11.77
CA GLN A 205 -5.05 7.60 -11.73
C GLN A 205 -5.39 6.71 -10.52
N VAL A 206 -6.31 7.18 -9.69
CA VAL A 206 -6.80 6.46 -8.50
C VAL A 206 -8.31 6.35 -8.53
N LEU A 207 -8.87 5.50 -7.69
CA LEU A 207 -10.32 5.44 -7.50
C LEU A 207 -10.81 6.74 -6.87
N PRO A 208 -12.00 7.24 -7.24
CA PRO A 208 -12.64 8.35 -6.55
C PRO A 208 -12.90 7.99 -5.08
N PRO A 209 -13.05 8.97 -4.16
CA PRO A 209 -13.11 8.72 -2.72
C PRO A 209 -14.21 7.74 -2.29
N THR A 210 -15.40 7.79 -2.91
CA THR A 210 -16.50 6.88 -2.59
C THR A 210 -16.18 5.44 -2.97
N GLU A 211 -15.71 5.23 -4.20
CA GLU A 211 -15.31 3.93 -4.73
C GLU A 211 -14.08 3.40 -4.00
N TYR A 212 -13.19 4.29 -3.58
CA TYR A 212 -12.02 3.93 -2.79
C TYR A 212 -12.41 3.40 -1.41
N VAL A 213 -13.32 4.08 -0.69
CA VAL A 213 -13.85 3.60 0.59
C VAL A 213 -14.59 2.28 0.41
N PHE A 214 -15.41 2.18 -0.63
CA PHE A 214 -16.13 0.95 -0.96
C PHE A 214 -15.16 -0.22 -1.21
N TYR A 215 -14.12 -0.01 -2.02
CA TYR A 215 -13.05 -0.97 -2.25
C TYR A 215 -12.35 -1.40 -0.95
N MET A 216 -11.97 -0.43 -0.12
CA MET A 216 -11.28 -0.72 1.15
C MET A 216 -12.13 -1.55 2.11
N LEU A 217 -13.44 -1.29 2.20
CA LEU A 217 -14.35 -2.08 3.03
C LEU A 217 -14.43 -3.55 2.54
N HIS A 218 -14.50 -3.76 1.24
CA HIS A 218 -14.52 -5.12 0.67
C HIS A 218 -13.18 -5.84 0.80
N HIS A 219 -12.06 -5.11 0.71
CA HIS A 219 -10.73 -5.68 0.88
C HIS A 219 -10.43 -6.10 2.34
N MET A 220 -11.18 -5.58 3.33
CA MET A 220 -11.04 -5.92 4.74
C MET A 220 -11.90 -7.12 5.18
N LEU A 221 -12.83 -7.57 4.34
CA LEU A 221 -13.73 -8.71 4.62
C LEU A 221 -13.09 -10.02 4.15
#